data_bb4251f057ca7611961d276b816b4db4
#
_entry.id   bb4251f057ca7611961d276b816b4db4
#
_cell.length_a   1.000
_cell.length_b   1.000
_cell.length_c   1.000
_cell.angle_alpha   90.00
_cell.angle_beta   90.00
_cell.angle_gamma   90.00
#
_symmetry.space_group_name_H-M   'P 1'
#
loop_
_entity.id
_entity.type
_entity.pdbx_description
1 polymer ?
#
loop_
_entity_poly.entity_id
_entity_poly.type
_entity_poly.pdbx_seq_one_letter_code
_entity_poly.pdbx_strand_id
1 'polypeptide(L)'
;MMAERDLSAMRLLVIDDEPANLALVCAVLEREGYSEIETLLDPAQAVERYLAFQPDLVLLDLMMPDLDGYALLDRLERLAGRDDLVPIMVLTADTSLEAKRRALALGARDIVTKPFDVFEFALRVANLLELRMLFRERRR
;
A
#
# COMPACT_ATOMS: atom_id res chain seq x y z
N MET A 1 8.61 -25.37 14.00
CA MET A 1 8.93 -24.12 13.31
C MET A 1 8.05 -23.98 12.07
N MET A 2 7.42 -22.85 11.93
CA MET A 2 6.57 -22.60 10.77
C MET A 2 7.43 -22.25 9.56
N ALA A 3 7.09 -22.81 8.41
CA ALA A 3 7.72 -22.43 7.17
C ALA A 3 7.44 -20.97 6.89
N GLU A 4 8.44 -20.28 6.35
CA GLU A 4 8.28 -18.91 5.90
C GLU A 4 7.30 -18.85 4.73
N ARG A 5 6.36 -17.91 4.76
CA ARG A 5 5.39 -17.77 3.68
C ARG A 5 6.05 -17.11 2.47
N ASP A 6 5.75 -17.64 1.30
CA ASP A 6 6.22 -17.04 0.06
C ASP A 6 5.25 -15.96 -0.39
N LEU A 7 5.68 -14.71 -0.27
CA LEU A 7 4.90 -13.54 -0.63
C LEU A 7 5.26 -12.99 -2.01
N SER A 8 6.18 -13.63 -2.73
CA SER A 8 6.76 -13.07 -3.95
C SER A 8 5.76 -12.89 -5.09
N ALA A 9 4.68 -13.67 -5.11
CA ALA A 9 3.64 -13.59 -6.14
C ALA A 9 2.52 -12.62 -5.78
N MET A 10 2.56 -12.00 -4.61
CA MET A 10 1.56 -11.04 -4.19
C MET A 10 1.64 -9.77 -5.04
N ARG A 11 0.49 -9.15 -5.28
CA ARG A 11 0.39 -7.98 -6.15
C ARG A 11 0.39 -6.70 -5.36
N LEU A 12 1.32 -5.80 -5.68
CA LEU A 12 1.46 -4.52 -5.01
C LEU A 12 1.19 -3.39 -5.98
N LEU A 13 0.27 -2.51 -5.62
CA LEU A 13 -0.04 -1.30 -6.39
C LEU A 13 0.56 -0.10 -5.66
N VAL A 14 1.46 0.64 -6.32
CA VAL A 14 2.15 1.78 -5.74
C VAL A 14 1.68 3.06 -6.44
N ILE A 15 1.08 3.97 -5.68
CA ILE A 15 0.51 5.20 -6.20
C ILE A 15 1.27 6.39 -5.61
N ASP A 16 1.96 7.13 -6.47
CA ASP A 16 2.74 8.31 -6.11
C ASP A 16 2.95 9.14 -7.37
N ASP A 17 2.72 10.43 -7.32
CA ASP A 17 2.86 11.30 -8.50
C ASP A 17 4.31 11.71 -8.78
N GLU A 18 5.25 11.31 -7.93
CA GLU A 18 6.67 11.62 -8.08
C GLU A 18 7.44 10.42 -8.63
N PRO A 19 7.97 10.49 -9.88
CA PRO A 19 8.66 9.35 -10.48
C PRO A 19 9.84 8.83 -9.66
N ALA A 20 10.59 9.72 -9.01
CA ALA A 20 11.74 9.31 -8.20
C ALA A 20 11.32 8.46 -7.00
N ASN A 21 10.19 8.80 -6.38
CA ASN A 21 9.65 8.02 -5.26
C ASN A 21 9.20 6.64 -5.72
N LEU A 22 8.51 6.56 -6.86
CA LEU A 22 8.11 5.27 -7.42
C LEU A 22 9.32 4.39 -7.71
N ALA A 23 10.38 4.96 -8.30
CA ALA A 23 11.59 4.21 -8.61
C ALA A 23 12.25 3.66 -7.35
N LEU A 24 12.32 4.48 -6.29
CA LEU A 24 12.90 4.06 -5.01
C LEU A 24 12.10 2.92 -4.38
N VAL A 25 10.79 3.10 -4.28
CA VAL A 25 9.91 2.08 -3.68
C VAL A 25 9.99 0.78 -4.47
N CYS A 26 9.93 0.84 -5.80
CA CYS A 26 10.04 -0.34 -6.64
C CYS A 26 11.38 -1.06 -6.44
N ALA A 27 12.48 -0.31 -6.37
CA ALA A 27 13.81 -0.92 -6.19
C ALA A 27 13.87 -1.69 -4.86
N VAL A 28 13.31 -1.11 -3.80
CA VAL A 28 13.27 -1.78 -2.49
C VAL A 28 12.42 -3.05 -2.56
N LEU A 29 11.24 -2.97 -3.15
CA LEU A 29 10.32 -4.11 -3.24
C LEU A 29 10.92 -5.23 -4.11
N GLU A 30 11.53 -4.89 -5.24
CA GLU A 30 12.16 -5.88 -6.09
C GLU A 30 13.31 -6.59 -5.38
N ARG A 31 14.09 -5.85 -4.60
CA ARG A 31 15.18 -6.43 -3.81
C ARG A 31 14.65 -7.43 -2.78
N GLU A 32 13.44 -7.19 -2.25
CA GLU A 32 12.80 -8.11 -1.31
C GLU A 32 12.14 -9.31 -1.99
N GLY A 33 12.19 -9.37 -3.31
CA GLY A 33 11.71 -10.53 -4.06
C GLY A 33 10.32 -10.40 -4.67
N TYR A 34 9.68 -9.24 -4.55
CA TYR A 34 8.35 -9.03 -5.15
C TYR A 34 8.51 -8.76 -6.64
N SER A 35 7.72 -9.44 -7.46
CA SER A 35 7.77 -9.32 -8.92
C SER A 35 6.50 -8.73 -9.53
N GLU A 36 5.38 -8.76 -8.81
CA GLU A 36 4.10 -8.28 -9.31
C GLU A 36 3.80 -6.89 -8.76
N ILE A 37 4.50 -5.89 -9.32
CA ILE A 37 4.41 -4.51 -8.87
C ILE A 37 3.88 -3.66 -10.00
N GLU A 38 2.75 -2.99 -9.78
CA GLU A 38 2.24 -1.98 -10.70
C GLU A 38 2.41 -0.60 -10.07
N THR A 39 2.96 0.34 -10.84
CA THR A 39 3.15 1.71 -10.39
C THR A 39 2.18 2.64 -11.11
N LEU A 40 1.76 3.69 -10.42
CA LEU A 40 0.80 4.63 -10.96
C LEU A 40 1.21 6.06 -10.60
N LEU A 41 1.50 6.86 -11.63
CA LEU A 41 1.84 8.28 -11.48
C LEU A 41 0.59 9.16 -11.42
N ASP A 42 -0.47 8.78 -12.11
CA ASP A 42 -1.69 9.57 -12.17
C ASP A 42 -2.74 9.01 -11.21
N PRO A 43 -2.94 9.67 -10.05
CA PRO A 43 -3.87 9.17 -9.04
C PRO A 43 -5.33 9.17 -9.53
N ALA A 44 -5.67 9.92 -10.59
CA ALA A 44 -7.02 9.88 -11.14
C ALA A 44 -7.38 8.51 -11.71
N GLN A 45 -6.38 7.69 -12.06
CA GLN A 45 -6.60 6.35 -12.58
C GLN A 45 -6.59 5.27 -11.50
N ALA A 46 -6.48 5.65 -10.23
CA ALA A 46 -6.26 4.69 -9.14
C ALA A 46 -7.38 3.66 -9.01
N VAL A 47 -8.64 4.09 -9.07
CA VAL A 47 -9.77 3.17 -8.94
C VAL A 47 -9.80 2.18 -10.10
N GLU A 48 -9.64 2.65 -11.31
CA GLU A 48 -9.62 1.81 -12.51
C GLU A 48 -8.49 0.78 -12.44
N ARG A 49 -7.29 1.22 -12.06
CA ARG A 49 -6.15 0.31 -11.96
C ARG A 49 -6.29 -0.68 -10.81
N TYR A 50 -6.84 -0.24 -9.69
CA TYR A 50 -7.13 -1.13 -8.57
C TYR A 50 -8.05 -2.27 -9.02
N LEU A 51 -9.13 -1.95 -9.68
CA LEU A 51 -10.10 -2.95 -10.13
C LEU A 51 -9.52 -3.90 -11.17
N ALA A 52 -8.69 -3.39 -12.08
CA ALA A 52 -8.07 -4.21 -13.12
C ALA A 52 -6.95 -5.09 -12.59
N PHE A 53 -6.10 -4.56 -11.72
CA PHE A 53 -4.93 -5.26 -11.18
C PHE A 53 -5.26 -6.21 -10.04
N GLN A 54 -6.26 -5.88 -9.24
CA GLN A 54 -6.65 -6.63 -8.05
C GLN A 54 -5.48 -6.80 -7.09
N PRO A 55 -4.99 -5.71 -6.50
CA PRO A 55 -3.80 -5.78 -5.64
C PRO A 55 -4.07 -6.50 -4.33
N ASP A 56 -3.00 -7.02 -3.75
CA ASP A 56 -2.99 -7.57 -2.39
C ASP A 56 -2.58 -6.53 -1.36
N LEU A 57 -1.89 -5.49 -1.80
CA LEU A 57 -1.46 -4.37 -0.97
C LEU A 57 -1.40 -3.12 -1.82
N VAL A 58 -1.89 -2.00 -1.28
CA VAL A 58 -1.76 -0.69 -1.93
C VAL A 58 -0.83 0.17 -1.09
N LEU A 59 0.16 0.79 -1.75
CA LEU A 59 1.04 1.79 -1.15
C LEU A 59 0.63 3.14 -1.75
N LEU A 60 0.19 4.05 -0.90
CA LEU A 60 -0.40 5.32 -1.33
C LEU A 60 0.33 6.51 -0.71
N ASP A 61 0.87 7.40 -1.54
CA ASP A 61 1.37 8.68 -1.08
C ASP A 61 0.19 9.64 -0.91
N LEU A 62 0.08 10.25 0.28
CA LEU A 62 -0.98 11.21 0.54
C LEU A 62 -0.66 12.63 0.03
N MET A 63 0.61 12.93 -0.17
CA MET A 63 1.07 14.29 -0.48
C MET A 63 1.15 14.52 -1.99
N MET A 64 -0.02 14.50 -2.65
CA MET A 64 -0.12 14.76 -4.09
C MET A 64 -0.83 16.09 -4.33
N PRO A 65 -0.19 17.05 -5.04
CA PRO A 65 -0.66 18.43 -5.07
C PRO A 65 -2.05 18.65 -5.68
N ASP A 66 -2.43 17.86 -6.67
CA ASP A 66 -3.68 18.10 -7.39
C ASP A 66 -4.80 17.15 -6.98
N LEU A 67 -4.61 16.40 -5.89
CA LEU A 67 -5.59 15.44 -5.46
C LEU A 67 -5.63 15.37 -3.94
N ASP A 68 -6.83 15.24 -3.39
CA ASP A 68 -6.99 14.97 -1.97
C ASP A 68 -6.67 13.49 -1.70
N GLY A 69 -5.48 13.23 -1.16
CA GLY A 69 -5.01 11.87 -0.86
C GLY A 69 -5.88 11.16 0.15
N TYR A 70 -6.47 11.88 1.09
CA TYR A 70 -7.38 11.27 2.09
C TYR A 70 -8.68 10.80 1.44
N ALA A 71 -9.22 11.59 0.51
CA ALA A 71 -10.43 11.19 -0.23
C ALA A 71 -10.15 9.95 -1.08
N LEU A 72 -8.98 9.88 -1.69
CA LEU A 72 -8.59 8.70 -2.45
C LEU A 72 -8.42 7.48 -1.54
N LEU A 73 -7.80 7.64 -0.39
CA LEU A 73 -7.66 6.58 0.61
C LEU A 73 -9.02 6.00 0.99
N ASP A 74 -9.96 6.87 1.33
CA ASP A 74 -11.31 6.46 1.70
C ASP A 74 -11.97 5.68 0.55
N ARG A 75 -11.84 6.16 -0.66
CA ARG A 75 -12.43 5.52 -1.83
C ARG A 75 -11.83 4.15 -2.10
N LEU A 76 -10.51 4.03 -2.06
CA LEU A 76 -9.84 2.76 -2.28
C LEU A 76 -10.17 1.74 -1.20
N GLU A 77 -10.26 2.19 0.06
CA GLU A 77 -10.60 1.32 1.17
C GLU A 77 -11.97 0.66 0.96
N ARG A 78 -12.91 1.38 0.37
CA ARG A 78 -14.26 0.87 0.13
C ARG A 78 -14.33 -0.14 -1.01
N LEU A 79 -13.32 -0.20 -1.88
CA LEU A 79 -13.34 -1.10 -3.04
C LEU A 79 -13.18 -2.57 -2.68
N ALA A 80 -12.54 -2.86 -1.55
CA ALA A 80 -12.30 -4.25 -1.14
C ALA A 80 -13.57 -5.00 -0.75
N GLY A 81 -14.61 -4.29 -0.34
CA GLY A 81 -15.84 -4.92 0.12
C GLY A 81 -15.72 -5.49 1.53
N ARG A 82 -16.84 -5.96 2.07
CA ARG A 82 -16.92 -6.42 3.46
C ARG A 82 -16.19 -7.72 3.71
N ASP A 83 -16.15 -8.58 2.70
CA ASP A 83 -15.65 -9.94 2.85
C ASP A 83 -14.19 -10.07 2.42
N ASP A 84 -13.53 -8.96 2.17
CA ASP A 84 -12.14 -8.99 1.73
C ASP A 84 -11.33 -7.97 2.52
N LEU A 85 -10.02 -8.20 2.54
CA LEU A 85 -9.07 -7.30 3.18
C LEU A 85 -7.91 -7.03 2.24
N VAL A 86 -7.89 -5.82 1.67
CA VAL A 86 -6.75 -5.34 0.91
C VAL A 86 -6.15 -4.17 1.70
N PRO A 87 -5.08 -4.41 2.45
CA PRO A 87 -4.50 -3.35 3.27
C PRO A 87 -3.94 -2.22 2.43
N ILE A 88 -4.05 -1.00 2.96
CA ILE A 88 -3.46 0.19 2.35
C ILE A 88 -2.43 0.75 3.33
N MET A 89 -1.19 0.85 2.86
CA MET A 89 -0.12 1.51 3.59
C MET A 89 0.05 2.92 3.04
N VAL A 90 0.01 3.90 3.90
CA VAL A 90 0.16 5.30 3.53
C VAL A 90 1.61 5.73 3.71
N LEU A 91 2.14 6.43 2.72
CA LEU A 91 3.46 7.06 2.77
C LEU A 91 3.23 8.57 2.82
N THR A 92 3.83 9.26 3.79
CA THR A 92 3.62 10.71 3.93
C THR A 92 4.81 11.39 4.58
N ALA A 93 5.07 12.63 4.18
CA ALA A 93 6.04 13.48 4.84
C ALA A 93 5.45 14.20 6.05
N ASP A 94 4.15 14.19 6.22
CA ASP A 94 3.47 14.82 7.34
C ASP A 94 3.51 13.92 8.57
N THR A 95 4.29 14.34 9.57
CA THR A 95 4.47 13.55 10.80
C THR A 95 3.50 13.96 11.92
N SER A 96 2.55 14.85 11.64
CA SER A 96 1.61 15.32 12.67
C SER A 96 0.71 14.20 13.16
N LEU A 97 0.33 14.29 14.43
CA LEU A 97 -0.61 13.33 15.02
C LEU A 97 -1.96 13.41 14.35
N GLU A 98 -2.39 14.61 13.97
CA GLU A 98 -3.66 14.79 13.26
C GLU A 98 -3.69 14.06 11.93
N ALA A 99 -2.63 14.15 11.12
CA ALA A 99 -2.53 13.46 9.84
C ALA A 99 -2.59 11.95 10.04
N LYS A 100 -1.86 11.43 11.03
CA LYS A 100 -1.86 10.00 11.34
C LYS A 100 -3.25 9.51 11.75
N ARG A 101 -3.90 10.24 12.65
CA ARG A 101 -5.26 9.87 13.10
C ARG A 101 -6.25 9.89 11.95
N ARG A 102 -6.17 10.88 11.07
CA ARG A 102 -7.05 10.99 9.93
C ARG A 102 -6.89 9.80 8.98
N ALA A 103 -5.65 9.46 8.65
CA ALA A 103 -5.37 8.33 7.77
C ALA A 103 -5.87 7.01 8.36
N LEU A 104 -5.60 6.77 9.65
CA LEU A 104 -6.06 5.56 10.33
C LEU A 104 -7.58 5.49 10.40
N ALA A 105 -8.24 6.62 10.67
CA ALA A 105 -9.70 6.67 10.73
C ALA A 105 -10.35 6.36 9.38
N LEU A 106 -9.66 6.67 8.27
CA LEU A 106 -10.14 6.37 6.93
C LEU A 106 -9.79 4.96 6.46
N GLY A 107 -9.09 4.18 7.26
CA GLY A 107 -8.86 2.78 6.99
C GLY A 107 -7.42 2.39 6.64
N ALA A 108 -6.46 3.32 6.69
CA ALA A 108 -5.06 2.96 6.49
C ALA A 108 -4.63 1.93 7.53
N ARG A 109 -3.99 0.87 7.09
CA ARG A 109 -3.52 -0.18 7.99
C ARG A 109 -2.17 0.15 8.61
N ASP A 110 -1.38 0.97 7.92
CA ASP A 110 -0.10 1.40 8.42
C ASP A 110 0.27 2.73 7.80
N ILE A 111 1.14 3.47 8.46
CA ILE A 111 1.61 4.76 8.01
C ILE A 111 3.13 4.79 8.15
N VAL A 112 3.82 5.10 7.05
CA VAL A 112 5.27 5.23 7.03
C VAL A 112 5.61 6.68 6.67
N THR A 113 6.41 7.34 7.49
CA THR A 113 6.82 8.71 7.24
C THR A 113 8.05 8.77 6.35
N LYS A 114 8.08 9.75 5.43
CA LYS A 114 9.23 10.00 4.56
C LYS A 114 10.18 11.01 5.22
N PRO A 115 11.47 10.84 5.09
CA PRO A 115 12.17 9.71 4.50
C PRO A 115 12.07 8.47 5.40
N PHE A 116 11.88 7.29 4.79
CA PHE A 116 11.71 6.06 5.56
C PHE A 116 13.00 5.25 5.63
N ASP A 117 13.10 4.47 6.70
CA ASP A 117 14.12 3.45 6.84
C ASP A 117 13.74 2.26 5.94
N VAL A 118 14.65 1.85 5.06
CA VAL A 118 14.38 0.79 4.07
C VAL A 118 14.04 -0.53 4.76
N PHE A 119 14.75 -0.87 5.82
CA PHE A 119 14.52 -2.12 6.56
C PHE A 119 13.14 -2.11 7.23
N GLU A 120 12.80 -1.01 7.89
CA GLU A 120 11.48 -0.86 8.52
C GLU A 120 10.36 -0.93 7.49
N PHE A 121 10.52 -0.23 6.37
CA PHE A 121 9.54 -0.25 5.29
C PHE A 121 9.30 -1.67 4.78
N ALA A 122 10.38 -2.40 4.52
CA ALA A 122 10.30 -3.77 4.01
C ALA A 122 9.58 -4.70 5.00
N LEU A 123 9.87 -4.56 6.30
CA LEU A 123 9.18 -5.36 7.33
C LEU A 123 7.69 -5.06 7.39
N ARG A 124 7.31 -3.79 7.32
CA ARG A 124 5.90 -3.40 7.36
C ARG A 124 5.14 -3.91 6.15
N VAL A 125 5.75 -3.86 4.96
CA VAL A 125 5.17 -4.43 3.75
C VAL A 125 4.93 -5.92 3.91
N ALA A 126 5.93 -6.66 4.38
CA ALA A 126 5.80 -8.10 4.58
C ALA A 126 4.70 -8.44 5.59
N ASN A 127 4.60 -7.67 6.68
CA ASN A 127 3.57 -7.88 7.69
C ASN A 127 2.16 -7.69 7.12
N LEU A 128 1.97 -6.67 6.29
CA LEU A 128 0.65 -6.43 5.69
C LEU A 128 0.29 -7.48 4.65
N LEU A 129 1.26 -7.93 3.86
CA LEU A 129 1.02 -9.00 2.89
C LEU A 129 0.71 -10.33 3.60
N GLU A 130 1.38 -10.60 4.71
CA GLU A 130 1.08 -11.79 5.51
C GLU A 130 -0.34 -11.71 6.08
N LEU A 131 -0.74 -10.55 6.59
CA LEU A 131 -2.11 -10.34 7.06
C LEU A 131 -3.12 -10.62 5.95
N ARG A 132 -2.87 -10.11 4.75
CA ARG A 132 -3.71 -10.35 3.57
C ARG A 132 -3.81 -11.84 3.27
N MET A 133 -2.68 -12.54 3.26
CA MET A 133 -2.65 -13.97 2.98
C MET A 133 -3.41 -14.78 4.02
N LEU A 134 -3.22 -14.48 5.31
CA LEU A 134 -3.93 -15.15 6.39
C LEU A 134 -5.43 -14.92 6.29
N PHE A 135 -5.85 -13.73 5.94
CA PHE A 135 -7.26 -13.41 5.78
C PHE A 135 -7.88 -14.26 4.65
N ARG A 136 -7.18 -14.38 3.52
CA ARG A 136 -7.64 -15.19 2.39
C ARG A 136 -7.73 -16.67 2.76
N GLU A 137 -6.78 -17.18 3.51
CA GLU A 137 -6.79 -18.58 3.97
C GLU A 137 -8.00 -18.88 4.86
N ARG A 138 -8.37 -17.95 5.73
CA ARG A 138 -9.52 -18.12 6.64
C ARG A 138 -10.85 -18.22 5.91
N ARG A 139 -10.93 -17.70 4.70
CA ARG A 139 -12.18 -17.67 3.94
C ARG A 139 -12.46 -18.95 3.15
N ARG A 140 -11.49 -19.83 3.10
CA ARG A 140 -11.64 -21.10 2.38
C ARG A 140 -12.38 -22.16 3.17
#